data_ada7db7104488ee84750d5653250af61
#
_entry.id   ada7db7104488ee84750d5653250af61
#
_cell.length_a   1.000
_cell.length_b   1.000
_cell.length_c   1.000
_cell.angle_alpha   90.00
_cell.angle_beta   90.00
_cell.angle_gamma   90.00
#
_symmetry.space_group_name_H-M   'P 1'
#
loop_
_entity.id
_entity.type
_entity.pdbx_description
1 polymer ?
#
loop_
_entity_poly.entity_id
_entity_poly.type
_entity_poly.pdbx_seq_one_letter_code
_entity_poly.pdbx_strand_id
1 'polypeptide(L)'
;AVWAQVPVRRRAAVLLRFHDLVLDRQAEVLDLVQLETGKARLHAHEEVQAVAVAARHYGRKAPAYLRPRRHTGAVPALTKVTELRHPRGVIGQIAPWNYPLELSVGDALPAFVAGNAVVMKPDTETALTALWARDLLVEAGLPADVFQVVLGEGPVVGPEVVRHADYVSFTGSTHTGREVARGAAARLVGVSLELGGKNAMLVLEDADVEKAAAGAVRACFSSAGQLCISIERLYVHESVADAFLERFTARTRAMRLGRSLAYGADMGSLAGARQLEAVARHVDEAVAKGATVLAGGVARPDIGPYFYEPTVLDGVGPDMALCAEETFGPVVSVYRVKDEDEAVGLANATPYGLNASVWTRDARRGAAVAARLRTGTVNINEGYASAYGSVQSPMGGMKDSGLGRRHGSEGLLKYTEAQTVAHQRLLPMAPSLGMDDERYAAFMSRSLKAMKALRLR
;
A
#
# COMPACT_ATOMS: atom_id res chain seq x y z
N ALA A 1 -11.76 -4.33 24.86
CA ALA A 1 -11.37 -5.45 25.76
C ALA A 1 -12.16 -6.73 25.44
N VAL A 2 -13.49 -6.68 25.29
CA VAL A 2 -14.34 -7.87 25.05
C VAL A 2 -14.01 -8.54 23.70
N TRP A 3 -13.86 -7.76 22.62
CA TRP A 3 -13.55 -8.29 21.29
C TRP A 3 -12.22 -9.07 21.24
N ALA A 4 -11.22 -8.66 21.99
CA ALA A 4 -9.93 -9.37 22.10
C ALA A 4 -10.07 -10.80 22.67
N GLN A 5 -11.09 -11.05 23.49
CA GLN A 5 -11.36 -12.37 24.09
C GLN A 5 -12.14 -13.29 23.15
N VAL A 6 -12.73 -12.77 22.08
CA VAL A 6 -13.43 -13.59 21.08
C VAL A 6 -12.40 -14.49 20.38
N PRO A 7 -12.63 -15.81 20.28
CA PRO A 7 -11.70 -16.70 19.58
C PRO A 7 -11.39 -16.23 18.16
N VAL A 8 -10.12 -16.29 17.74
CA VAL A 8 -9.67 -15.80 16.42
C VAL A 8 -10.48 -16.38 15.26
N ARG A 9 -10.91 -17.64 15.35
CA ARG A 9 -11.76 -18.26 14.30
C ARG A 9 -13.12 -17.59 14.16
N ARG A 10 -13.72 -17.12 15.25
CA ARG A 10 -14.99 -16.36 15.21
C ARG A 10 -14.77 -14.96 14.64
N ARG A 11 -13.68 -14.28 15.03
CA ARG A 11 -13.32 -13.00 14.43
C ARG A 11 -13.06 -13.14 12.93
N ALA A 12 -12.37 -14.20 12.51
CA ALA A 12 -12.11 -14.52 11.11
C ALA A 12 -13.40 -14.81 10.31
N ALA A 13 -14.40 -15.42 10.91
CA ALA A 13 -15.70 -15.68 10.28
C ALA A 13 -16.44 -14.39 9.92
N VAL A 14 -16.29 -13.31 10.71
CA VAL A 14 -16.86 -11.99 10.39
C VAL A 14 -16.26 -11.46 9.09
N LEU A 15 -14.95 -11.59 8.88
CA LEU A 15 -14.29 -11.16 7.65
C LEU A 15 -14.77 -11.96 6.42
N LEU A 16 -15.00 -13.26 6.59
CA LEU A 16 -15.49 -14.09 5.48
C LEU A 16 -16.94 -13.72 5.13
N ARG A 17 -17.79 -13.44 6.13
CA ARG A 17 -19.14 -12.93 5.89
C ARG A 17 -19.13 -11.53 5.24
N PHE A 18 -18.23 -10.65 5.68
CA PHE A 18 -18.05 -9.34 5.06
C PHE A 18 -17.62 -9.46 3.59
N HIS A 19 -16.71 -10.40 3.26
CA HIS A 19 -16.34 -10.71 1.87
C HIS A 19 -17.60 -10.99 1.01
N ASP A 20 -18.49 -11.86 1.49
CA ASP A 20 -19.68 -12.24 0.73
C ASP A 20 -20.63 -11.03 0.58
N LEU A 21 -20.89 -10.32 1.67
CA LEU A 21 -21.77 -9.14 1.69
C LEU A 21 -21.27 -8.01 0.77
N VAL A 22 -19.96 -7.73 0.73
CA VAL A 22 -19.43 -6.67 -0.13
C VAL A 22 -19.58 -7.01 -1.62
N LEU A 23 -19.49 -8.29 -1.98
CA LEU A 23 -19.73 -8.76 -3.33
C LEU A 23 -21.23 -8.73 -3.71
N ASP A 24 -22.09 -9.18 -2.80
CA ASP A 24 -23.53 -9.21 -3.02
C ASP A 24 -24.12 -7.80 -3.15
N ARG A 25 -23.62 -6.84 -2.38
CA ARG A 25 -24.07 -5.45 -2.36
C ARG A 25 -23.18 -4.47 -3.12
N GLN A 26 -22.30 -4.97 -4.01
CA GLN A 26 -21.33 -4.15 -4.72
C GLN A 26 -21.94 -2.99 -5.51
N ALA A 27 -23.18 -3.16 -6.04
CA ALA A 27 -23.84 -2.11 -6.82
C ALA A 27 -24.00 -0.81 -6.01
N GLU A 28 -24.36 -0.92 -4.72
CA GLU A 28 -24.55 0.21 -3.81
C GLU A 28 -23.24 1.00 -3.62
N VAL A 29 -22.17 0.28 -3.29
CA VAL A 29 -20.88 0.93 -2.99
C VAL A 29 -20.19 1.44 -4.24
N LEU A 30 -20.39 0.81 -5.39
CA LEU A 30 -19.86 1.30 -6.65
C LEU A 30 -20.42 2.67 -7.02
N ASP A 31 -21.74 2.87 -6.85
CA ASP A 31 -22.38 4.17 -7.08
C ASP A 31 -21.82 5.21 -6.09
N LEU A 32 -21.71 4.85 -4.82
CA LEU A 32 -21.23 5.73 -3.77
C LEU A 32 -19.78 6.17 -4.01
N VAL A 33 -18.88 5.22 -4.30
CA VAL A 33 -17.48 5.51 -4.62
C VAL A 33 -17.36 6.43 -5.83
N GLN A 34 -18.16 6.20 -6.88
CA GLN A 34 -18.15 7.06 -8.07
C GLN A 34 -18.64 8.47 -7.76
N LEU A 35 -19.71 8.61 -6.97
CA LEU A 35 -20.27 9.91 -6.59
C LEU A 35 -19.29 10.74 -5.74
N GLU A 36 -18.57 10.09 -4.84
CA GLU A 36 -17.62 10.77 -3.94
C GLU A 36 -16.27 11.07 -4.62
N THR A 37 -15.83 10.27 -5.60
CA THR A 37 -14.47 10.37 -6.16
C THR A 37 -14.41 10.80 -7.61
N GLY A 38 -15.52 10.69 -8.34
CA GLY A 38 -15.56 10.94 -9.79
C GLY A 38 -14.89 9.88 -10.67
N LYS A 39 -14.35 8.79 -10.11
CA LYS A 39 -13.66 7.75 -10.90
C LYS A 39 -14.58 6.94 -11.79
N ALA A 40 -14.04 6.35 -12.86
CA ALA A 40 -14.78 5.45 -13.73
C ALA A 40 -15.20 4.16 -12.98
N ARG A 41 -16.34 3.57 -13.40
CA ARG A 41 -16.96 2.39 -12.76
C ARG A 41 -15.99 1.22 -12.57
N LEU A 42 -15.13 0.96 -13.56
CA LEU A 42 -14.15 -0.12 -13.48
C LEU A 42 -13.16 0.10 -12.34
N HIS A 43 -12.70 1.34 -12.15
CA HIS A 43 -11.76 1.67 -11.07
C HIS A 43 -12.42 1.68 -9.68
N ALA A 44 -13.72 1.99 -9.60
CA ALA A 44 -14.49 1.75 -8.37
C ALA A 44 -14.61 0.26 -8.06
N HIS A 45 -14.78 -0.59 -9.08
CA HIS A 45 -14.84 -2.05 -8.91
C HIS A 45 -13.50 -2.65 -8.45
N GLU A 46 -12.36 -2.05 -8.80
CA GLU A 46 -11.05 -2.48 -8.28
C GLU A 46 -10.98 -2.42 -6.75
N GLU A 47 -11.65 -1.44 -6.12
CA GLU A 47 -11.75 -1.35 -4.66
C GLU A 47 -12.56 -2.50 -4.05
N VAL A 48 -13.68 -2.85 -4.67
CA VAL A 48 -14.50 -4.01 -4.25
C VAL A 48 -13.69 -5.29 -4.32
N GLN A 49 -12.93 -5.48 -5.41
CA GLN A 49 -12.06 -6.64 -5.56
C GLN A 49 -10.96 -6.68 -4.49
N ALA A 50 -10.28 -5.56 -4.25
CA ALA A 50 -9.20 -5.46 -3.27
C ALA A 50 -9.70 -5.81 -1.85
N VAL A 51 -10.82 -5.23 -1.44
CA VAL A 51 -11.44 -5.48 -0.13
C VAL A 51 -11.88 -6.93 0.02
N ALA A 52 -12.55 -7.49 -1.00
CA ALA A 52 -12.97 -8.89 -0.97
C ALA A 52 -11.78 -9.85 -0.87
N VAL A 53 -10.72 -9.61 -1.65
CA VAL A 53 -9.50 -10.43 -1.60
C VAL A 53 -8.82 -10.33 -0.22
N ALA A 54 -8.71 -9.13 0.35
CA ALA A 54 -8.14 -8.91 1.69
C ALA A 54 -8.98 -9.59 2.80
N ALA A 55 -10.30 -9.42 2.76
CA ALA A 55 -11.21 -10.05 3.73
C ALA A 55 -11.10 -11.57 3.71
N ARG A 56 -11.12 -12.18 2.52
CA ARG A 56 -10.92 -13.63 2.35
C ARG A 56 -9.55 -14.09 2.83
N HIS A 57 -8.50 -13.34 2.50
CA HIS A 57 -7.13 -13.67 2.90
C HIS A 57 -7.01 -13.72 4.42
N TYR A 58 -7.34 -12.64 5.10
CA TYR A 58 -7.21 -12.57 6.55
C TYR A 58 -8.23 -13.47 7.26
N GLY A 59 -9.44 -13.61 6.75
CA GLY A 59 -10.41 -14.57 7.25
C GLY A 59 -9.91 -16.02 7.25
N ARG A 60 -9.09 -16.40 6.28
CA ARG A 60 -8.51 -17.76 6.19
C ARG A 60 -7.16 -17.90 6.89
N LYS A 61 -6.29 -16.88 6.83
CA LYS A 61 -4.88 -16.98 7.26
C LYS A 61 -4.62 -16.48 8.68
N ALA A 62 -5.45 -15.61 9.24
CA ALA A 62 -5.25 -15.06 10.57
C ALA A 62 -5.08 -16.10 11.69
N PRO A 63 -5.83 -17.22 11.72
CA PRO A 63 -5.59 -18.25 12.73
C PRO A 63 -4.18 -18.84 12.69
N ALA A 64 -3.58 -18.93 11.51
CA ALA A 64 -2.20 -19.43 11.36
C ALA A 64 -1.16 -18.36 11.73
N TYR A 65 -1.42 -17.09 11.41
CA TYR A 65 -0.51 -15.98 11.73
C TYR A 65 -0.46 -15.68 13.22
N LEU A 66 -1.59 -15.81 13.93
CA LEU A 66 -1.74 -15.47 15.35
C LEU A 66 -1.50 -16.66 16.30
N ARG A 67 -1.26 -17.86 15.76
CA ARG A 67 -1.00 -19.02 16.62
C ARG A 67 0.27 -18.84 17.45
N PRO A 68 0.31 -19.32 18.70
CA PRO A 68 1.54 -19.37 19.47
C PRO A 68 2.66 -20.10 18.72
N ARG A 69 3.86 -19.52 18.70
CA ARG A 69 5.03 -20.10 18.02
C ARG A 69 6.02 -20.62 19.05
N ARG A 70 6.55 -21.82 18.80
CA ARG A 70 7.64 -22.37 19.62
C ARG A 70 8.97 -21.93 19.05
N HIS A 71 9.86 -21.54 19.95
CA HIS A 71 11.25 -21.19 19.64
C HIS A 71 12.20 -22.10 20.42
N THR A 72 13.44 -22.19 19.96
CA THR A 72 14.51 -22.89 20.69
C THR A 72 14.79 -22.16 21.99
N GLY A 73 14.75 -22.88 23.11
CA GLY A 73 15.09 -22.32 24.41
C GLY A 73 16.60 -22.15 24.60
N ALA A 74 16.98 -21.38 25.61
CA ALA A 74 18.39 -21.11 25.92
C ALA A 74 19.18 -22.40 26.19
N VAL A 75 18.56 -23.37 26.88
CA VAL A 75 19.09 -24.72 27.02
C VAL A 75 18.09 -25.67 26.38
N PRO A 76 18.46 -26.34 25.25
CA PRO A 76 17.58 -27.30 24.61
C PRO A 76 17.04 -28.34 25.57
N ALA A 77 15.78 -28.75 25.40
CA ALA A 77 15.01 -29.65 26.25
C ALA A 77 14.68 -29.12 27.68
N LEU A 78 15.53 -28.29 28.30
CA LEU A 78 15.30 -27.74 29.63
C LEU A 78 14.46 -26.46 29.64
N THR A 79 14.57 -25.66 28.60
CA THR A 79 13.80 -24.42 28.48
C THR A 79 12.78 -24.51 27.33
N LYS A 80 11.50 -24.35 27.67
CA LYS A 80 10.41 -24.24 26.66
C LYS A 80 10.13 -22.76 26.42
N VAL A 81 10.27 -22.32 25.19
CA VAL A 81 9.97 -20.94 24.80
C VAL A 81 8.77 -20.91 23.86
N THR A 82 7.84 -20.03 24.15
CA THR A 82 6.64 -19.79 23.34
C THR A 82 6.47 -18.31 23.12
N GLU A 83 6.31 -17.89 21.87
CA GLU A 83 5.89 -16.55 21.48
C GLU A 83 4.37 -16.47 21.43
N LEU A 84 3.80 -15.53 22.13
CA LEU A 84 2.39 -15.17 22.09
C LEU A 84 2.22 -13.86 21.35
N ARG A 85 1.05 -13.65 20.76
CA ARG A 85 0.67 -12.40 20.09
C ARG A 85 -0.55 -11.80 20.76
N HIS A 86 -0.42 -10.58 21.25
CA HIS A 86 -1.48 -9.83 21.91
C HIS A 86 -1.92 -8.68 21.01
N PRO A 87 -3.23 -8.35 20.91
CA PRO A 87 -3.67 -7.15 20.23
C PRO A 87 -3.09 -5.91 20.91
N ARG A 88 -2.78 -4.87 20.15
CA ARG A 88 -2.27 -3.60 20.68
C ARG A 88 -3.33 -2.84 21.49
N GLY A 89 -4.60 -2.89 21.08
CA GLY A 89 -5.68 -2.17 21.72
C GLY A 89 -6.54 -1.39 20.74
N VAL A 90 -6.39 -0.07 20.72
CA VAL A 90 -7.08 0.84 19.80
C VAL A 90 -6.15 1.25 18.67
N ILE A 91 -6.55 0.96 17.45
CA ILE A 91 -5.83 1.38 16.24
C ILE A 91 -6.44 2.69 15.74
N GLY A 92 -5.64 3.74 15.66
CA GLY A 92 -6.00 4.98 15.00
C GLY A 92 -5.72 4.84 13.51
N GLN A 93 -6.76 4.88 12.68
CA GLN A 93 -6.62 4.82 11.23
C GLN A 93 -7.01 6.15 10.59
N ILE A 94 -6.14 6.67 9.73
CA ILE A 94 -6.40 7.90 8.96
C ILE A 94 -6.25 7.55 7.49
N ALA A 95 -7.33 7.67 6.72
CA ALA A 95 -7.41 7.26 5.32
C ALA A 95 -7.70 8.45 4.39
N PRO A 96 -7.11 8.48 3.19
CA PRO A 96 -7.34 9.50 2.18
C PRO A 96 -8.58 9.20 1.32
N TRP A 97 -8.89 10.10 0.40
CA TRP A 97 -10.07 10.11 -0.45
C TRP A 97 -9.98 9.26 -1.72
N ASN A 98 -8.78 8.90 -2.18
CA ASN A 98 -8.61 8.38 -3.55
C ASN A 98 -9.10 6.95 -3.77
N TYR A 99 -9.04 6.09 -2.77
CA TYR A 99 -9.60 4.72 -2.76
C TYR A 99 -10.38 4.50 -1.46
N PRO A 100 -11.54 5.16 -1.30
CA PRO A 100 -12.22 5.29 -0.01
C PRO A 100 -12.68 3.96 0.58
N LEU A 101 -13.14 3.02 -0.21
CA LEU A 101 -13.56 1.71 0.29
C LEU A 101 -12.35 0.90 0.74
N GLU A 102 -11.35 0.76 -0.11
CA GLU A 102 -10.17 -0.07 0.17
C GLU A 102 -9.35 0.50 1.32
N LEU A 103 -9.07 1.81 1.30
CA LEU A 103 -8.23 2.45 2.33
C LEU A 103 -8.95 2.64 3.66
N SER A 104 -10.30 2.58 3.68
CA SER A 104 -11.07 2.56 4.91
C SER A 104 -11.02 1.23 5.64
N VAL A 105 -11.14 0.11 4.92
CA VAL A 105 -11.27 -1.19 5.57
C VAL A 105 -10.10 -2.14 5.33
N GLY A 106 -9.33 -1.98 4.26
CA GLY A 106 -8.22 -2.87 3.93
C GLY A 106 -7.21 -3.03 5.07
N ASP A 107 -6.83 -1.93 5.73
CA ASP A 107 -5.97 -1.94 6.91
C ASP A 107 -6.73 -2.24 8.22
N ALA A 108 -8.04 -1.98 8.28
CA ALA A 108 -8.86 -2.29 9.45
C ALA A 108 -9.15 -3.80 9.59
N LEU A 109 -9.35 -4.52 8.48
CA LEU A 109 -9.65 -5.96 8.50
C LEU A 109 -8.60 -6.78 9.28
N PRO A 110 -7.28 -6.65 9.02
CA PRO A 110 -6.27 -7.35 9.81
C PRO A 110 -6.21 -6.86 11.28
N ALA A 111 -6.53 -5.59 11.57
CA ALA A 111 -6.61 -5.09 12.93
C ALA A 111 -7.77 -5.74 13.71
N PHE A 112 -8.95 -5.87 13.09
CA PHE A 112 -10.11 -6.53 13.71
C PHE A 112 -9.83 -8.00 14.02
N VAL A 113 -9.31 -8.75 13.05
CA VAL A 113 -9.05 -10.18 13.28
C VAL A 113 -7.92 -10.41 14.26
N ALA A 114 -6.98 -9.47 14.40
CA ALA A 114 -5.97 -9.50 15.47
C ALA A 114 -6.58 -9.25 16.88
N GLY A 115 -7.79 -8.68 16.95
CA GLY A 115 -8.51 -8.45 18.21
C GLY A 115 -8.50 -7.00 18.69
N ASN A 116 -8.13 -6.05 17.83
CA ASN A 116 -8.14 -4.63 18.13
C ASN A 116 -9.50 -3.99 17.83
N ALA A 117 -9.73 -2.83 18.42
CA ALA A 117 -10.71 -1.86 17.97
C ALA A 117 -10.04 -0.84 17.01
N VAL A 118 -10.83 -0.22 16.15
CA VAL A 118 -10.36 0.81 15.22
C VAL A 118 -11.16 2.08 15.40
N VAL A 119 -10.48 3.20 15.55
CA VAL A 119 -11.02 4.55 15.41
C VAL A 119 -10.49 5.10 14.10
N MET A 120 -11.38 5.32 13.16
CA MET A 120 -11.04 5.73 11.81
C MET A 120 -11.48 7.15 11.51
N LYS A 121 -10.56 7.92 10.98
CA LYS A 121 -10.82 9.22 10.35
C LYS A 121 -10.70 9.05 8.83
N PRO A 122 -11.81 8.91 8.08
CA PRO A 122 -11.80 8.97 6.62
C PRO A 122 -11.56 10.39 6.15
N ASP A 123 -11.24 10.56 4.87
CA ASP A 123 -11.28 11.89 4.28
C ASP A 123 -12.72 12.46 4.32
N THR A 124 -12.84 13.76 4.46
CA THR A 124 -14.13 14.44 4.55
C THR A 124 -14.92 14.30 3.25
N GLU A 125 -14.23 14.28 2.10
CA GLU A 125 -14.85 14.19 0.78
C GLU A 125 -15.40 12.79 0.47
N THR A 126 -14.97 11.75 1.20
CA THR A 126 -15.35 10.34 0.93
C THR A 126 -15.82 9.60 2.18
N ALA A 127 -16.48 10.33 3.07
CA ALA A 127 -16.92 9.82 4.36
C ALA A 127 -18.06 8.80 4.25
N LEU A 128 -18.93 8.92 3.26
CA LEU A 128 -20.10 8.05 3.11
C LEU A 128 -19.70 6.61 2.74
N THR A 129 -18.70 6.44 1.89
CA THR A 129 -18.13 5.11 1.58
C THR A 129 -17.60 4.43 2.85
N ALA A 130 -16.90 5.17 3.71
CA ALA A 130 -16.40 4.63 4.98
C ALA A 130 -17.52 4.23 5.94
N LEU A 131 -18.58 5.03 6.03
CA LEU A 131 -19.76 4.74 6.85
C LEU A 131 -20.51 3.51 6.32
N TRP A 132 -20.72 3.40 5.00
CA TRP A 132 -21.31 2.22 4.38
C TRP A 132 -20.50 0.95 4.72
N ALA A 133 -19.19 1.01 4.58
CA ALA A 133 -18.33 -0.14 4.88
C ALA A 133 -18.33 -0.53 6.36
N ARG A 134 -18.44 0.46 7.27
CA ARG A 134 -18.62 0.25 8.71
C ARG A 134 -19.93 -0.48 8.99
N ASP A 135 -21.03 -0.03 8.41
CA ASP A 135 -22.33 -0.62 8.63
C ASP A 135 -22.41 -2.05 8.08
N LEU A 136 -21.78 -2.30 6.93
CA LEU A 136 -21.67 -3.65 6.36
C LEU A 136 -20.83 -4.59 7.24
N LEU A 137 -19.77 -4.11 7.89
CA LEU A 137 -19.01 -4.90 8.87
C LEU A 137 -19.83 -5.23 10.10
N VAL A 138 -20.67 -4.32 10.57
CA VAL A 138 -21.61 -4.57 11.68
C VAL A 138 -22.65 -5.63 11.28
N GLU A 139 -23.20 -5.56 10.08
CA GLU A 139 -24.08 -6.58 9.51
C GLU A 139 -23.38 -7.94 9.40
N ALA A 140 -22.09 -7.95 9.08
CA ALA A 140 -21.26 -9.15 9.05
C ALA A 140 -21.03 -9.75 10.45
N GLY A 141 -21.33 -9.03 11.53
CA GLY A 141 -21.24 -9.48 12.91
C GLY A 141 -20.07 -8.87 13.70
N LEU A 142 -19.44 -7.80 13.21
CA LEU A 142 -18.52 -7.01 14.00
C LEU A 142 -19.31 -6.19 15.03
N PRO A 143 -18.97 -6.22 16.34
CA PRO A 143 -19.66 -5.36 17.30
C PRO A 143 -19.49 -3.87 16.94
N ALA A 144 -20.56 -3.09 17.02
CA ALA A 144 -20.58 -1.71 16.57
C ALA A 144 -19.58 -0.79 17.28
N ASP A 145 -19.20 -1.12 18.51
CA ASP A 145 -18.21 -0.40 19.32
C ASP A 145 -16.75 -0.72 18.93
N VAL A 146 -16.53 -1.75 18.12
CA VAL A 146 -15.18 -2.15 17.67
C VAL A 146 -14.70 -1.30 16.48
N PHE A 147 -15.62 -0.76 15.68
CA PHE A 147 -15.27 0.12 14.56
C PHE A 147 -16.01 1.45 14.68
N GLN A 148 -15.28 2.50 15.05
CA GLN A 148 -15.80 3.85 15.18
C GLN A 148 -15.26 4.73 14.06
N VAL A 149 -16.14 5.49 13.41
CA VAL A 149 -15.78 6.47 12.37
C VAL A 149 -15.96 7.87 12.95
N VAL A 150 -14.91 8.66 12.92
CA VAL A 150 -14.89 10.05 13.40
C VAL A 150 -14.73 10.97 12.19
N LEU A 151 -15.73 11.83 11.97
CA LEU A 151 -15.75 12.78 10.87
C LEU A 151 -15.19 14.15 11.30
N GLY A 152 -14.66 14.88 10.35
CA GLY A 152 -14.15 16.23 10.54
C GLY A 152 -12.84 16.49 9.80
N GLU A 153 -12.40 17.73 9.85
CA GLU A 153 -11.21 18.19 9.13
C GLU A 153 -9.94 17.49 9.61
N GLY A 154 -9.08 17.13 8.65
CA GLY A 154 -7.82 16.41 8.89
C GLY A 154 -6.92 17.06 9.96
N PRO A 155 -6.65 18.38 9.85
CA PRO A 155 -5.82 19.09 10.84
C PRO A 155 -6.40 19.14 12.26
N VAL A 156 -7.70 18.96 12.41
CA VAL A 156 -8.40 18.99 13.72
C VAL A 156 -8.50 17.59 14.31
N VAL A 157 -9.05 16.66 13.56
CA VAL A 157 -9.35 15.29 14.06
C VAL A 157 -8.12 14.37 14.00
N GLY A 158 -7.25 14.55 13.01
CA GLY A 158 -6.07 13.70 12.84
C GLY A 158 -5.16 13.63 14.06
N PRO A 159 -4.72 14.78 14.64
CA PRO A 159 -3.92 14.79 15.85
C PRO A 159 -4.60 14.11 17.04
N GLU A 160 -5.93 14.22 17.18
CA GLU A 160 -6.69 13.56 18.24
C GLU A 160 -6.70 12.03 18.07
N VAL A 161 -6.87 11.55 16.83
CA VAL A 161 -6.75 10.10 16.56
C VAL A 161 -5.36 9.60 16.94
N VAL A 162 -4.30 10.33 16.57
CA VAL A 162 -2.91 9.97 16.95
C VAL A 162 -2.72 9.99 18.46
N ARG A 163 -3.32 10.98 19.16
CA ARG A 163 -3.20 11.15 20.61
C ARG A 163 -3.84 10.01 21.41
N HIS A 164 -4.87 9.37 20.89
CA HIS A 164 -5.65 8.36 21.62
C HIS A 164 -5.41 6.92 21.17
N ALA A 165 -4.65 6.69 20.08
CA ALA A 165 -4.38 5.36 19.55
C ALA A 165 -3.22 4.66 20.25
N ASP A 166 -3.26 3.33 20.32
CA ASP A 166 -2.15 2.45 20.74
C ASP A 166 -1.24 2.05 19.56
N TYR A 167 -1.71 2.28 18.35
CA TYR A 167 -0.96 2.16 17.09
C TYR A 167 -1.63 3.01 16.02
N VAL A 168 -0.86 3.64 15.15
CA VAL A 168 -1.40 4.50 14.09
C VAL A 168 -1.15 3.87 12.71
N SER A 169 -2.20 3.76 11.90
CA SER A 169 -2.14 3.43 10.47
C SER A 169 -2.55 4.66 9.67
N PHE A 170 -1.62 5.20 8.90
CA PHE A 170 -1.84 6.40 8.11
C PHE A 170 -1.56 6.13 6.64
N THR A 171 -2.47 6.56 5.77
CA THR A 171 -2.26 6.65 4.32
C THR A 171 -2.52 8.08 3.87
N GLY A 172 -1.60 8.68 3.13
CA GLY A 172 -1.74 10.06 2.66
C GLY A 172 -0.42 10.66 2.16
N SER A 173 -0.30 12.00 2.20
CA SER A 173 0.90 12.68 1.71
C SER A 173 2.12 12.44 2.60
N THR A 174 3.30 12.46 2.02
CA THR A 174 4.58 12.33 2.75
C THR A 174 4.75 13.43 3.79
N HIS A 175 4.29 14.66 3.50
CA HIS A 175 4.33 15.78 4.44
C HIS A 175 3.55 15.46 5.73
N THR A 176 2.27 15.10 5.58
CA THR A 176 1.40 14.76 6.72
C THR A 176 1.86 13.47 7.43
N GLY A 177 2.37 12.50 6.68
CA GLY A 177 2.92 11.27 7.25
C GLY A 177 4.08 11.53 8.23
N ARG A 178 4.94 12.50 7.92
CA ARG A 178 6.01 12.93 8.85
C ARG A 178 5.46 13.55 10.14
N GLU A 179 4.37 14.30 10.07
CA GLU A 179 3.71 14.87 11.25
C GLU A 179 3.07 13.80 12.13
N VAL A 180 2.36 12.86 11.49
CA VAL A 180 1.77 11.69 12.17
C VAL A 180 2.86 10.87 12.86
N ALA A 181 3.99 10.62 12.19
CA ALA A 181 5.12 9.90 12.76
C ALA A 181 5.70 10.60 14.00
N ARG A 182 5.87 11.93 13.96
CA ARG A 182 6.32 12.73 15.13
C ARG A 182 5.36 12.60 16.29
N GLY A 183 4.04 12.72 16.03
CA GLY A 183 3.00 12.57 17.05
C GLY A 183 2.99 11.19 17.69
N ALA A 184 3.12 10.11 16.90
CA ALA A 184 3.22 8.74 17.39
C ALA A 184 4.50 8.52 18.20
N ALA A 185 5.64 9.02 17.73
CA ALA A 185 6.93 8.89 18.42
C ALA A 185 6.94 9.57 19.78
N ALA A 186 6.27 10.74 19.94
CA ALA A 186 6.14 11.43 21.22
C ALA A 186 5.42 10.59 22.29
N ARG A 187 4.64 9.60 21.89
CA ARG A 187 3.92 8.66 22.77
C ARG A 187 4.54 7.26 22.81
N LEU A 188 5.61 7.02 22.07
CA LEU A 188 6.23 5.70 21.92
C LEU A 188 5.26 4.64 21.36
N VAL A 189 4.26 5.03 20.58
CA VAL A 189 3.37 4.10 19.90
C VAL A 189 3.87 3.81 18.48
N GLY A 190 3.64 2.59 18.01
CA GLY A 190 4.03 2.18 16.66
C GLY A 190 3.19 2.87 15.59
N VAL A 191 3.77 3.02 14.39
CA VAL A 191 3.10 3.62 13.25
C VAL A 191 3.42 2.85 11.97
N SER A 192 2.43 2.73 11.07
CA SER A 192 2.65 2.39 9.67
C SER A 192 2.19 3.54 8.78
N LEU A 193 3.00 3.85 7.78
CA LEU A 193 2.78 4.96 6.86
C LEU A 193 2.82 4.44 5.44
N GLU A 194 1.76 4.67 4.69
CA GLU A 194 1.68 4.48 3.25
C GLU A 194 1.56 5.86 2.61
N LEU A 195 2.58 6.26 1.90
CA LEU A 195 2.76 7.65 1.46
C LEU A 195 2.83 7.74 -0.07
N GLY A 196 3.15 8.92 -0.58
CA GLY A 196 3.22 9.20 -2.00
C GLY A 196 4.31 8.43 -2.74
N GLY A 197 4.28 8.54 -4.05
CA GLY A 197 5.22 7.90 -4.97
C GLY A 197 5.50 8.77 -6.20
N LYS A 198 6.66 8.56 -6.82
CA LYS A 198 7.01 9.05 -8.16
C LYS A 198 7.43 7.85 -8.98
N ASN A 199 6.49 6.96 -9.25
CA ASN A 199 6.75 5.61 -9.71
C ASN A 199 7.23 5.59 -11.16
N ALA A 200 8.12 4.64 -11.46
CA ALA A 200 8.76 4.48 -12.74
C ALA A 200 8.30 3.20 -13.46
N MET A 201 8.12 3.31 -14.78
CA MET A 201 7.99 2.17 -15.68
C MET A 201 9.20 2.14 -16.62
N LEU A 202 9.88 1.01 -16.70
CA LEU A 202 11.02 0.78 -17.57
C LEU A 202 10.59 -0.10 -18.75
N VAL A 203 10.75 0.40 -19.97
CA VAL A 203 10.49 -0.35 -21.21
C VAL A 203 11.83 -0.66 -21.86
N LEU A 204 12.26 -1.93 -21.75
CA LEU A 204 13.55 -2.37 -22.27
C LEU A 204 13.50 -2.60 -23.79
N GLU A 205 14.65 -2.70 -24.43
CA GLU A 205 14.76 -2.80 -25.90
C GLU A 205 14.10 -4.04 -26.50
N ASP A 206 13.96 -5.11 -25.68
CA ASP A 206 13.31 -6.36 -26.09
C ASP A 206 11.81 -6.43 -25.75
N ALA A 207 11.24 -5.36 -25.18
CA ALA A 207 9.84 -5.33 -24.76
C ALA A 207 8.88 -5.55 -25.95
N ASP A 208 7.74 -6.16 -25.66
CA ASP A 208 6.60 -6.13 -26.58
C ASP A 208 5.96 -4.73 -26.52
N VAL A 209 6.33 -3.90 -27.48
CA VAL A 209 5.96 -2.48 -27.53
C VAL A 209 4.44 -2.28 -27.49
N GLU A 210 3.68 -3.14 -28.18
CA GLU A 210 2.21 -3.06 -28.22
C GLU A 210 1.59 -3.32 -26.84
N LYS A 211 2.06 -4.35 -26.15
CA LYS A 211 1.61 -4.67 -24.80
C LYS A 211 2.09 -3.63 -23.78
N ALA A 212 3.33 -3.15 -23.93
CA ALA A 212 3.89 -2.12 -23.07
C ALA A 212 3.10 -0.81 -23.17
N ALA A 213 2.75 -0.36 -24.39
CA ALA A 213 1.94 0.83 -24.61
C ALA A 213 0.52 0.68 -24.03
N ALA A 214 -0.12 -0.48 -24.23
CA ALA A 214 -1.43 -0.76 -23.65
C ALA A 214 -1.38 -0.79 -22.11
N GLY A 215 -0.34 -1.43 -21.54
CA GLY A 215 -0.12 -1.47 -20.10
C GLY A 215 0.20 -0.11 -19.49
N ALA A 216 0.94 0.74 -20.21
CA ALA A 216 1.26 2.10 -19.79
C ALA A 216 0.00 2.97 -19.63
N VAL A 217 -0.97 2.88 -20.57
CA VAL A 217 -2.25 3.61 -20.45
C VAL A 217 -2.93 3.29 -19.12
N ARG A 218 -3.05 2.01 -18.78
CA ARG A 218 -3.64 1.58 -17.52
C ARG A 218 -2.78 2.01 -16.33
N ALA A 219 -1.47 1.84 -16.41
CA ALA A 219 -0.54 2.14 -15.32
C ALA A 219 -0.51 3.63 -14.96
N CYS A 220 -0.68 4.53 -15.95
CA CYS A 220 -0.61 5.97 -15.76
C CYS A 220 -1.97 6.63 -15.48
N PHE A 221 -3.06 6.09 -16.03
CA PHE A 221 -4.33 6.82 -16.10
C PHE A 221 -5.50 6.16 -15.36
N SER A 222 -5.31 4.98 -14.75
CA SER A 222 -6.33 4.41 -13.84
C SER A 222 -6.67 5.41 -12.75
N SER A 223 -7.97 5.55 -12.44
CA SER A 223 -8.50 6.55 -11.47
C SER A 223 -8.00 7.99 -11.74
N ALA A 224 -7.81 8.36 -13.00
CA ALA A 224 -7.22 9.65 -13.40
C ALA A 224 -5.83 9.90 -12.78
N GLY A 225 -5.00 8.86 -12.65
CA GLY A 225 -3.68 8.94 -12.02
C GLY A 225 -3.68 9.18 -10.51
N GLN A 226 -4.84 9.21 -9.86
CA GLN A 226 -5.00 9.47 -8.42
C GLN A 226 -4.79 8.19 -7.60
N LEU A 227 -3.68 7.52 -7.84
CA LEU A 227 -3.30 6.25 -7.24
C LEU A 227 -1.83 6.31 -6.85
N CYS A 228 -1.51 6.09 -5.58
CA CYS A 228 -0.15 6.18 -5.06
C CYS A 228 0.86 5.26 -5.79
N ILE A 229 0.37 4.18 -6.42
CA ILE A 229 1.16 3.25 -7.25
C ILE A 229 1.02 3.52 -8.76
N SER A 230 0.35 4.62 -9.19
CA SER A 230 0.30 5.06 -10.59
C SER A 230 1.69 5.38 -11.11
N ILE A 231 1.94 5.09 -12.39
CA ILE A 231 3.22 5.43 -13.04
C ILE A 231 3.18 6.89 -13.49
N GLU A 232 4.17 7.67 -13.07
CA GLU A 232 4.33 9.07 -13.45
C GLU A 232 5.60 9.34 -14.30
N ARG A 233 6.51 8.34 -14.41
CA ARG A 233 7.75 8.44 -15.20
C ARG A 233 7.92 7.18 -16.05
N LEU A 234 8.03 7.37 -17.37
CA LEU A 234 8.30 6.30 -18.33
C LEU A 234 9.75 6.41 -18.84
N TYR A 235 10.58 5.43 -18.53
CA TYR A 235 11.93 5.29 -19.05
C TYR A 235 11.93 4.26 -20.18
N VAL A 236 12.06 4.73 -21.40
CA VAL A 236 11.91 3.91 -22.61
C VAL A 236 13.25 3.82 -23.33
N HIS A 237 13.72 2.60 -23.57
CA HIS A 237 14.95 2.39 -24.33
C HIS A 237 14.87 3.05 -25.70
N GLU A 238 15.91 3.81 -26.10
CA GLU A 238 15.90 4.66 -27.31
C GLU A 238 15.54 3.90 -28.58
N SER A 239 15.97 2.64 -28.71
CA SER A 239 15.69 1.80 -29.89
C SER A 239 14.21 1.45 -30.10
N VAL A 240 13.37 1.55 -29.07
CA VAL A 240 11.93 1.26 -29.15
C VAL A 240 11.07 2.48 -28.83
N ALA A 241 11.69 3.61 -28.46
CA ALA A 241 11.01 4.79 -27.94
C ALA A 241 10.01 5.38 -28.94
N ASP A 242 10.38 5.57 -30.22
CA ASP A 242 9.47 6.15 -31.22
C ASP A 242 8.25 5.26 -31.47
N ALA A 243 8.47 3.96 -31.62
CA ALA A 243 7.38 3.00 -31.80
C ALA A 243 6.48 2.88 -30.58
N PHE A 244 7.04 3.01 -29.37
CA PHE A 244 6.28 3.03 -28.13
C PHE A 244 5.45 4.30 -28.01
N LEU A 245 6.06 5.48 -28.22
CA LEU A 245 5.38 6.78 -28.11
C LEU A 245 4.24 6.91 -29.10
N GLU A 246 4.42 6.48 -30.37
CA GLU A 246 3.36 6.46 -31.36
C GLU A 246 2.13 5.69 -30.85
N ARG A 247 2.32 4.47 -30.37
CA ARG A 247 1.23 3.62 -29.86
C ARG A 247 0.63 4.12 -28.57
N PHE A 248 1.47 4.58 -27.65
CA PHE A 248 1.03 5.06 -26.35
C PHE A 248 0.20 6.34 -26.47
N THR A 249 0.67 7.33 -27.26
CA THR A 249 -0.07 8.58 -27.45
C THR A 249 -1.37 8.38 -28.26
N ALA A 250 -1.36 7.49 -29.26
CA ALA A 250 -2.58 7.13 -30.00
C ALA A 250 -3.63 6.51 -29.06
N ARG A 251 -3.24 5.58 -28.19
CA ARG A 251 -4.13 4.96 -27.19
C ARG A 251 -4.59 5.96 -26.15
N THR A 252 -3.72 6.85 -25.69
CA THR A 252 -4.04 7.92 -24.73
C THR A 252 -5.12 8.85 -25.30
N ARG A 253 -4.98 9.29 -26.55
CA ARG A 253 -5.99 10.13 -27.22
C ARG A 253 -7.33 9.42 -27.48
N ALA A 254 -7.31 8.10 -27.61
CA ALA A 254 -8.50 7.29 -27.83
C ALA A 254 -9.28 6.98 -26.53
N MET A 255 -8.78 7.36 -25.36
CA MET A 255 -9.45 7.12 -24.08
C MET A 255 -10.77 7.87 -24.00
N ARG A 256 -11.81 7.18 -23.58
CA ARG A 256 -13.17 7.72 -23.40
C ARG A 256 -13.29 8.29 -21.99
N LEU A 257 -13.38 9.60 -21.89
CA LEU A 257 -13.66 10.28 -20.63
C LEU A 257 -15.16 10.32 -20.38
N GLY A 258 -15.60 10.12 -19.13
CA GLY A 258 -17.03 10.16 -18.85
C GLY A 258 -17.37 10.12 -17.38
N ARG A 259 -18.58 10.65 -17.05
CA ARG A 259 -19.15 10.75 -15.69
C ARG A 259 -20.29 9.77 -15.40
N SER A 260 -20.51 8.82 -16.29
CA SER A 260 -21.57 7.85 -16.11
C SER A 260 -21.31 6.91 -14.95
N LEU A 261 -22.34 6.58 -14.16
CA LEU A 261 -22.28 5.52 -13.16
C LEU A 261 -22.26 4.12 -13.77
N ALA A 262 -22.44 3.98 -15.10
CA ALA A 262 -22.32 2.72 -15.81
C ALA A 262 -20.87 2.46 -16.26
N TYR A 263 -20.58 1.22 -16.65
CA TYR A 263 -19.35 0.87 -17.34
C TYR A 263 -19.28 1.54 -18.72
N GLY A 264 -18.07 1.73 -19.23
CA GLY A 264 -17.83 2.21 -20.59
C GLY A 264 -16.94 3.44 -20.68
N ALA A 265 -16.79 4.22 -19.63
CA ALA A 265 -15.73 5.22 -19.54
C ALA A 265 -14.39 4.57 -19.16
N ASP A 266 -13.31 4.99 -19.83
CA ASP A 266 -11.95 4.53 -19.54
C ASP A 266 -11.32 5.35 -18.41
N MET A 267 -11.73 6.62 -18.23
CA MET A 267 -11.28 7.51 -17.16
C MET A 267 -12.42 8.46 -16.72
N GLY A 268 -12.53 8.66 -15.41
CA GLY A 268 -13.42 9.63 -14.79
C GLY A 268 -12.75 10.99 -14.54
N SER A 269 -13.32 11.79 -13.64
CA SER A 269 -12.78 13.09 -13.24
C SER A 269 -11.69 12.95 -12.16
N LEU A 270 -11.00 14.03 -11.91
CA LEU A 270 -10.29 14.29 -10.66
C LEU A 270 -11.29 14.45 -9.51
N ALA A 271 -10.84 14.28 -8.28
CA ALA A 271 -11.71 14.32 -7.10
C ALA A 271 -12.31 15.71 -6.83
N GLY A 272 -11.59 16.79 -7.16
CA GLY A 272 -12.08 18.12 -6.88
C GLY A 272 -11.23 19.23 -7.48
N ALA A 273 -11.66 20.49 -7.23
CA ALA A 273 -11.04 21.70 -7.80
C ALA A 273 -9.55 21.80 -7.42
N ARG A 274 -9.22 21.59 -6.15
CA ARG A 274 -7.82 21.66 -5.68
C ARG A 274 -6.89 20.73 -6.43
N GLN A 275 -7.36 19.52 -6.74
CA GLN A 275 -6.56 18.53 -7.48
C GLN A 275 -6.43 18.92 -8.96
N LEU A 276 -7.52 19.43 -9.57
CA LEU A 276 -7.47 19.96 -10.93
C LEU A 276 -6.47 21.12 -11.07
N GLU A 277 -6.50 22.07 -10.14
CA GLU A 277 -5.56 23.21 -10.10
C GLU A 277 -4.10 22.75 -9.95
N ALA A 278 -3.85 21.74 -9.09
CA ALA A 278 -2.52 21.20 -8.91
C ALA A 278 -1.98 20.53 -10.19
N VAL A 279 -2.82 19.73 -10.85
CA VAL A 279 -2.47 19.07 -12.12
C VAL A 279 -2.21 20.08 -13.21
N ALA A 280 -3.12 21.04 -13.42
CA ALA A 280 -2.97 22.08 -14.44
C ALA A 280 -1.69 22.89 -14.19
N ARG A 281 -1.43 23.32 -12.97
CA ARG A 281 -0.22 24.07 -12.63
C ARG A 281 1.07 23.31 -12.94
N HIS A 282 1.14 21.99 -12.66
CA HIS A 282 2.31 21.16 -12.97
C HIS A 282 2.54 21.07 -14.48
N VAL A 283 1.48 20.93 -15.28
CA VAL A 283 1.58 20.86 -16.74
C VAL A 283 1.97 22.22 -17.32
N ASP A 284 1.30 23.31 -16.89
CA ASP A 284 1.57 24.66 -17.36
C ASP A 284 3.01 25.09 -17.05
N GLU A 285 3.51 24.76 -15.83
CA GLU A 285 4.88 25.03 -15.42
C GLU A 285 5.90 24.30 -16.30
N ALA A 286 5.67 23.01 -16.58
CA ALA A 286 6.55 22.22 -17.43
C ALA A 286 6.58 22.74 -18.88
N VAL A 287 5.41 23.08 -19.44
CA VAL A 287 5.30 23.65 -20.79
C VAL A 287 6.00 25.02 -20.87
N ALA A 288 5.81 25.88 -19.88
CA ALA A 288 6.48 27.17 -19.81
C ALA A 288 8.01 27.04 -19.74
N LYS A 289 8.53 25.93 -19.22
CA LYS A 289 9.95 25.59 -19.16
C LYS A 289 10.45 24.80 -20.37
N GLY A 290 9.61 24.53 -21.37
CA GLY A 290 10.00 23.92 -22.62
C GLY A 290 9.64 22.44 -22.82
N ALA A 291 8.87 21.83 -21.89
CA ALA A 291 8.34 20.50 -22.11
C ALA A 291 7.31 20.50 -23.25
N THR A 292 7.25 19.39 -23.98
CA THR A 292 6.35 19.21 -25.13
C THR A 292 5.17 18.31 -24.74
N VAL A 293 3.94 18.78 -24.98
CA VAL A 293 2.73 17.98 -24.82
C VAL A 293 2.55 17.06 -26.02
N LEU A 294 2.68 15.76 -25.84
CA LEU A 294 2.47 14.75 -26.87
C LEU A 294 1.00 14.32 -26.98
N ALA A 295 0.26 14.39 -25.88
CA ALA A 295 -1.19 14.13 -25.82
C ALA A 295 -1.78 14.83 -24.58
N GLY A 296 -3.06 15.23 -24.65
CA GLY A 296 -3.79 15.85 -23.56
C GLY A 296 -3.36 17.28 -23.24
N GLY A 297 -3.22 17.57 -21.94
CA GLY A 297 -2.75 18.86 -21.43
C GLY A 297 -3.85 19.89 -21.19
N VAL A 298 -5.13 19.51 -21.29
CA VAL A 298 -6.26 20.45 -21.25
C VAL A 298 -7.36 19.98 -20.29
N ALA A 299 -7.88 20.93 -19.51
CA ALA A 299 -9.10 20.72 -18.74
C ALA A 299 -10.32 20.56 -19.67
N ARG A 300 -11.28 19.73 -19.30
CA ARG A 300 -12.46 19.39 -20.10
C ARG A 300 -13.77 19.76 -19.38
N PRO A 301 -14.03 21.06 -19.18
CA PRO A 301 -15.24 21.53 -18.51
C PRO A 301 -16.52 21.19 -19.27
N ASP A 302 -16.43 20.89 -20.58
CA ASP A 302 -17.52 20.40 -21.41
C ASP A 302 -18.05 19.02 -20.97
N ILE A 303 -17.23 18.18 -20.34
CA ILE A 303 -17.61 16.89 -19.78
C ILE A 303 -18.08 17.04 -18.33
N GLY A 304 -17.36 17.84 -17.55
CA GLY A 304 -17.65 18.12 -16.15
C GLY A 304 -16.58 18.98 -15.49
N PRO A 305 -16.82 19.48 -14.25
CA PRO A 305 -16.00 20.54 -13.64
C PRO A 305 -14.55 20.12 -13.32
N TYR A 306 -14.27 18.84 -13.15
CA TYR A 306 -12.96 18.36 -12.69
C TYR A 306 -12.29 17.40 -13.68
N PHE A 307 -12.72 17.41 -14.95
CA PHE A 307 -12.08 16.60 -15.98
C PHE A 307 -10.82 17.27 -16.50
N TYR A 308 -9.76 16.46 -16.59
CA TYR A 308 -8.49 16.82 -17.21
C TYR A 308 -8.07 15.69 -18.16
N GLU A 309 -7.58 16.01 -19.34
CA GLU A 309 -7.19 15.00 -20.32
C GLU A 309 -6.00 14.16 -19.83
N PRO A 310 -5.96 12.86 -20.15
CA PRO A 310 -4.77 12.05 -19.91
C PRO A 310 -3.61 12.63 -20.71
N THR A 311 -2.54 13.00 -20.00
CA THR A 311 -1.49 13.89 -20.51
C THR A 311 -0.14 13.18 -20.55
N VAL A 312 0.51 13.26 -21.72
CA VAL A 312 1.85 12.72 -21.96
C VAL A 312 2.78 13.86 -22.31
N LEU A 313 3.87 14.00 -21.57
CA LEU A 313 4.87 15.04 -21.75
C LEU A 313 6.23 14.44 -22.13
N ASP A 314 6.94 15.10 -23.04
CA ASP A 314 8.34 14.83 -23.37
C ASP A 314 9.19 16.06 -23.04
N GLY A 315 10.50 15.86 -22.82
CA GLY A 315 11.42 16.94 -22.52
C GLY A 315 11.30 17.52 -21.11
N VAL A 316 10.74 16.78 -20.16
CA VAL A 316 10.65 17.23 -18.76
C VAL A 316 12.05 17.19 -18.13
N GLY A 317 12.55 18.36 -17.73
CA GLY A 317 13.87 18.56 -17.14
C GLY A 317 13.90 18.53 -15.62
N PRO A 318 15.09 18.48 -15.00
CA PRO A 318 15.26 18.37 -13.56
C PRO A 318 14.83 19.63 -12.76
N ASP A 319 14.68 20.75 -13.43
CA ASP A 319 14.21 22.03 -12.88
C ASP A 319 12.68 22.19 -12.92
N MET A 320 11.97 21.20 -13.45
CA MET A 320 10.51 21.16 -13.51
C MET A 320 9.93 20.35 -12.35
N ALA A 321 8.84 20.83 -11.75
CA ALA A 321 8.15 20.15 -10.64
C ALA A 321 7.77 18.70 -11.00
N LEU A 322 7.30 18.47 -12.21
CA LEU A 322 6.97 17.14 -12.75
C LEU A 322 8.12 16.11 -12.71
N CYS A 323 9.37 16.54 -12.65
CA CYS A 323 10.51 15.62 -12.58
C CYS A 323 10.59 14.93 -11.20
N ALA A 324 10.33 15.66 -10.12
CA ALA A 324 10.60 15.22 -8.75
C ALA A 324 9.36 15.09 -7.86
N GLU A 325 8.33 15.93 -8.06
CA GLU A 325 7.15 15.98 -7.24
C GLU A 325 6.06 15.03 -7.76
N GLU A 326 5.35 14.40 -6.84
CA GLU A 326 4.16 13.60 -7.15
C GLU A 326 3.05 14.54 -7.67
N THR A 327 2.49 14.22 -8.84
CA THR A 327 1.40 15.01 -9.45
C THR A 327 0.04 14.53 -8.96
N PHE A 328 -0.09 13.23 -8.74
CA PHE A 328 -1.32 12.57 -8.32
C PHE A 328 -2.50 12.88 -9.23
N GLY A 329 -2.25 12.83 -10.55
CA GLY A 329 -3.18 13.16 -11.61
C GLY A 329 -2.83 12.45 -12.92
N PRO A 330 -3.62 12.63 -13.99
CA PRO A 330 -3.47 11.89 -15.23
C PRO A 330 -2.33 12.47 -16.09
N VAL A 331 -1.13 12.57 -15.53
CA VAL A 331 0.05 13.17 -16.19
C VAL A 331 1.25 12.26 -16.05
N VAL A 332 1.94 12.01 -17.14
CA VAL A 332 3.15 11.19 -17.17
C VAL A 332 4.23 11.84 -18.05
N SER A 333 5.47 11.75 -17.58
CA SER A 333 6.66 12.21 -18.31
C SER A 333 7.39 11.03 -18.95
N VAL A 334 7.87 11.21 -20.17
CA VAL A 334 8.63 10.19 -20.92
C VAL A 334 10.08 10.61 -21.02
N TYR A 335 10.97 9.66 -20.78
CA TYR A 335 12.42 9.82 -20.86
C TYR A 335 13.01 8.72 -21.74
N ARG A 336 13.88 9.08 -22.68
CA ARG A 336 14.64 8.11 -23.46
C ARG A 336 15.88 7.70 -22.69
N VAL A 337 16.20 6.43 -22.70
CA VAL A 337 17.37 5.85 -22.03
C VAL A 337 18.16 4.97 -22.97
N LYS A 338 19.47 4.91 -22.78
CA LYS A 338 20.38 4.15 -23.63
C LYS A 338 20.45 2.67 -23.27
N ASP A 339 20.28 2.38 -21.99
CA ASP A 339 20.37 1.02 -21.46
C ASP A 339 19.61 0.87 -20.13
N GLU A 340 19.59 -0.36 -19.62
CA GLU A 340 18.94 -0.66 -18.34
C GLU A 340 19.64 -0.06 -17.11
N ASP A 341 20.94 0.20 -17.17
CA ASP A 341 21.69 0.76 -16.05
C ASP A 341 21.31 2.23 -15.84
N GLU A 342 21.19 2.98 -16.93
CA GLU A 342 20.70 4.35 -16.92
C GLU A 342 19.24 4.39 -16.44
N ALA A 343 18.37 3.51 -16.97
CA ALA A 343 16.98 3.43 -16.55
C ALA A 343 16.82 3.16 -15.06
N VAL A 344 17.55 2.20 -14.52
CA VAL A 344 17.56 1.86 -13.08
C VAL A 344 18.12 3.00 -12.24
N GLY A 345 19.21 3.64 -12.70
CA GLY A 345 19.80 4.79 -12.05
C GLY A 345 18.79 5.93 -11.88
N LEU A 346 18.14 6.33 -12.97
CA LEU A 346 17.13 7.39 -13.00
C LEU A 346 15.86 7.01 -12.21
N ALA A 347 15.40 5.78 -12.31
CA ALA A 347 14.26 5.30 -11.54
C ALA A 347 14.51 5.41 -10.03
N ASN A 348 15.74 5.12 -9.59
CA ASN A 348 16.15 5.20 -8.19
C ASN A 348 16.49 6.62 -7.70
N ALA A 349 16.74 7.57 -8.60
CA ALA A 349 17.13 8.95 -8.30
C ALA A 349 15.91 9.81 -7.88
N THR A 350 15.22 9.39 -6.84
CA THR A 350 14.07 10.07 -6.25
C THR A 350 14.01 9.76 -4.76
N PRO A 351 13.43 10.63 -3.92
CA PRO A 351 13.19 10.31 -2.52
C PRO A 351 12.13 9.22 -2.33
N TYR A 352 11.33 8.94 -3.34
CA TYR A 352 10.25 7.95 -3.29
C TYR A 352 10.73 6.52 -3.65
N GLY A 353 9.91 5.53 -3.30
CA GLY A 353 10.16 4.14 -3.62
C GLY A 353 8.94 3.25 -3.30
N LEU A 354 7.79 3.51 -3.94
CA LEU A 354 6.56 2.74 -3.68
C LEU A 354 6.36 1.61 -4.70
N ASN A 355 6.24 1.94 -5.97
CA ASN A 355 5.98 1.00 -7.05
C ASN A 355 6.93 1.22 -8.24
N ALA A 356 7.17 0.17 -9.00
CA ALA A 356 7.79 0.23 -10.32
C ALA A 356 7.23 -0.87 -11.23
N SER A 357 7.46 -0.70 -12.53
CA SER A 357 7.08 -1.64 -13.57
C SER A 357 8.26 -1.87 -14.53
N VAL A 358 8.50 -3.10 -14.97
CA VAL A 358 9.55 -3.47 -15.94
C VAL A 358 8.95 -4.25 -17.07
N TRP A 359 9.16 -3.82 -18.31
CA TRP A 359 8.63 -4.45 -19.51
C TRP A 359 9.75 -5.04 -20.35
N THR A 360 9.71 -6.34 -20.55
CA THR A 360 10.71 -7.14 -21.28
C THR A 360 10.09 -8.46 -21.70
N ARG A 361 10.62 -9.10 -22.74
CA ARG A 361 10.24 -10.48 -23.10
C ARG A 361 10.98 -11.54 -22.28
N ASP A 362 12.10 -11.18 -21.67
CA ASP A 362 12.86 -12.06 -20.79
C ASP A 362 12.49 -11.85 -19.30
N ALA A 363 11.67 -12.74 -18.77
CA ALA A 363 11.24 -12.70 -17.37
C ALA A 363 12.40 -12.81 -16.36
N ARG A 364 13.50 -13.49 -16.72
CA ARG A 364 14.69 -13.59 -15.84
C ARG A 364 15.42 -12.26 -15.78
N ARG A 365 15.59 -11.60 -16.92
CA ARG A 365 16.14 -10.24 -17.00
C ARG A 365 15.25 -9.27 -16.23
N GLY A 366 13.92 -9.35 -16.44
CA GLY A 366 12.97 -8.53 -15.69
C GLY A 366 13.12 -8.67 -14.18
N ALA A 367 13.30 -9.89 -13.68
CA ALA A 367 13.54 -10.15 -12.26
C ALA A 367 14.91 -9.61 -11.78
N ALA A 368 15.95 -9.68 -12.59
CA ALA A 368 17.27 -9.12 -12.28
C ALA A 368 17.23 -7.58 -12.21
N VAL A 369 16.54 -6.92 -13.14
CA VAL A 369 16.31 -5.47 -13.12
C VAL A 369 15.47 -5.08 -11.90
N ALA A 370 14.38 -5.80 -11.62
CA ALA A 370 13.51 -5.56 -10.48
C ALA A 370 14.28 -5.59 -9.14
N ALA A 371 15.23 -6.51 -8.98
CA ALA A 371 16.05 -6.61 -7.77
C ALA A 371 16.97 -5.38 -7.52
N ARG A 372 17.21 -4.57 -8.56
CA ARG A 372 18.04 -3.35 -8.49
C ARG A 372 17.21 -2.10 -8.21
N LEU A 373 15.89 -2.17 -8.34
CA LEU A 373 14.97 -1.05 -8.08
C LEU A 373 14.69 -0.92 -6.58
N ARG A 374 14.86 0.27 -6.05
CA ARG A 374 14.64 0.57 -4.62
C ARG A 374 13.20 1.00 -4.37
N THR A 375 12.26 0.11 -4.66
CA THR A 375 10.82 0.27 -4.49
C THR A 375 10.21 -0.89 -3.73
N GLY A 376 9.10 -0.65 -3.05
CA GLY A 376 8.43 -1.67 -2.24
C GLY A 376 7.75 -2.76 -3.07
N THR A 377 7.31 -2.41 -4.28
CA THR A 377 6.75 -3.35 -5.26
C THR A 377 7.35 -3.13 -6.64
N VAL A 378 7.56 -4.23 -7.38
CA VAL A 378 7.91 -4.19 -8.80
C VAL A 378 7.04 -5.19 -9.55
N ASN A 379 6.43 -4.73 -10.63
CA ASN A 379 5.65 -5.57 -11.53
C ASN A 379 6.44 -5.84 -12.83
N ILE A 380 6.38 -7.05 -13.35
CA ILE A 380 6.98 -7.39 -14.65
C ILE A 380 5.85 -7.60 -15.65
N ASN A 381 5.89 -6.84 -16.75
CA ASN A 381 4.85 -6.81 -17.80
C ASN A 381 3.44 -6.50 -17.28
N GLU A 382 3.38 -5.71 -16.22
CA GLU A 382 2.15 -5.19 -15.61
C GLU A 382 2.49 -3.86 -14.91
N GLY A 383 1.52 -2.95 -14.79
CA GLY A 383 1.72 -1.63 -14.19
C GLY A 383 1.80 -1.66 -12.66
N TYR A 384 0.77 -2.21 -12.01
CA TYR A 384 0.65 -2.19 -10.53
C TYR A 384 -0.19 -3.33 -9.95
N ALA A 385 -1.15 -3.86 -10.70
CA ALA A 385 -2.22 -4.69 -10.15
C ALA A 385 -1.73 -6.05 -9.66
N SER A 386 -0.71 -6.65 -10.29
CA SER A 386 -0.22 -7.98 -9.91
C SER A 386 0.42 -8.00 -8.53
N ALA A 387 1.26 -7.02 -8.21
CA ALA A 387 1.87 -6.93 -6.88
C ALA A 387 0.84 -6.56 -5.82
N TYR A 388 -0.05 -5.59 -6.10
CA TYR A 388 -1.09 -5.16 -5.18
C TYR A 388 -2.10 -6.27 -4.88
N GLY A 389 -2.61 -6.95 -5.91
CA GLY A 389 -3.55 -8.07 -5.76
C GLY A 389 -2.97 -9.33 -5.11
N SER A 390 -1.65 -9.42 -5.01
CA SER A 390 -0.95 -10.53 -4.35
C SER A 390 -0.93 -10.37 -2.83
N VAL A 391 -2.11 -10.30 -2.21
CA VAL A 391 -2.33 -9.92 -0.80
C VAL A 391 -1.65 -10.84 0.24
N GLN A 392 -1.04 -11.93 -0.17
CA GLN A 392 -0.19 -12.76 0.68
C GLN A 392 1.24 -12.21 0.80
N SER A 393 1.70 -11.42 -0.17
CA SER A 393 3.02 -10.79 -0.18
C SER A 393 2.98 -9.45 0.55
N PRO A 394 4.04 -9.05 1.27
CA PRO A 394 4.09 -7.73 1.90
C PRO A 394 4.10 -6.64 0.83
N MET A 395 3.37 -5.55 1.08
CA MET A 395 3.30 -4.35 0.26
C MET A 395 3.59 -3.12 1.12
N GLY A 396 4.24 -2.12 0.57
CA GLY A 396 4.52 -0.83 1.24
C GLY A 396 5.75 -0.14 0.69
N GLY A 397 5.85 1.16 0.93
CA GLY A 397 6.92 1.99 0.40
C GLY A 397 8.28 1.76 1.04
N MET A 398 9.32 2.05 0.26
CA MET A 398 10.69 2.30 0.72
C MET A 398 10.95 3.81 0.73
N LYS A 399 12.04 4.27 1.35
CA LYS A 399 12.44 5.68 1.42
C LYS A 399 11.29 6.55 1.98
N ASP A 400 11.00 7.69 1.35
CA ASP A 400 9.93 8.62 1.75
C ASP A 400 8.52 8.17 1.35
N SER A 401 8.37 7.00 0.72
CA SER A 401 7.06 6.43 0.36
C SER A 401 6.42 5.61 1.48
N GLY A 402 7.09 5.37 2.59
CA GLY A 402 6.40 4.75 3.71
C GLY A 402 7.28 4.07 4.75
N LEU A 403 6.60 3.62 5.80
CA LEU A 403 7.17 2.89 6.94
C LEU A 403 6.25 1.73 7.31
N GLY A 404 6.82 0.55 7.49
CA GLY A 404 6.06 -0.67 7.74
C GLY A 404 5.58 -1.33 6.46
N ARG A 405 4.70 -2.32 6.60
CA ARG A 405 4.12 -3.06 5.47
C ARG A 405 2.65 -3.34 5.72
N ARG A 406 1.88 -3.39 4.63
CA ARG A 406 0.54 -3.99 4.59
C ARG A 406 0.61 -5.32 3.88
N HIS A 407 -0.49 -6.06 3.84
CA HIS A 407 -0.63 -7.39 3.27
C HIS A 407 0.19 -8.48 3.99
N GLY A 408 -0.08 -9.73 3.67
CA GLY A 408 0.57 -10.90 4.24
C GLY A 408 0.49 -10.98 5.76
N SER A 409 1.44 -11.69 6.33
CA SER A 409 1.58 -11.79 7.79
C SER A 409 2.05 -10.48 8.42
N GLU A 410 2.87 -9.69 7.73
CA GLU A 410 3.38 -8.42 8.24
C GLU A 410 2.25 -7.40 8.43
N GLY A 411 1.32 -7.31 7.45
CA GLY A 411 0.15 -6.44 7.52
C GLY A 411 -0.79 -6.76 8.68
N LEU A 412 -0.79 -8.02 9.18
CA LEU A 412 -1.57 -8.39 10.37
C LEU A 412 -0.75 -8.22 11.65
N LEU A 413 0.51 -8.71 11.66
CA LEU A 413 1.33 -8.75 12.87
C LEU A 413 1.74 -7.36 13.37
N LYS A 414 1.75 -6.33 12.51
CA LYS A 414 1.96 -4.93 12.93
C LYS A 414 0.95 -4.46 13.99
N TYR A 415 -0.24 -5.04 14.00
CA TYR A 415 -1.32 -4.76 14.97
C TYR A 415 -1.25 -5.62 16.23
N THR A 416 -0.15 -6.32 16.46
CA THR A 416 0.07 -7.16 17.63
C THR A 416 1.37 -6.84 18.33
N GLU A 417 1.41 -7.13 19.65
CA GLU A 417 2.64 -7.17 20.45
C GLU A 417 3.09 -8.61 20.66
N ALA A 418 4.39 -8.83 20.45
CA ALA A 418 5.00 -10.13 20.73
C ALA A 418 5.37 -10.25 22.21
N GLN A 419 4.99 -11.35 22.86
CA GLN A 419 5.42 -11.70 24.20
C GLN A 419 6.15 -13.02 24.18
N THR A 420 7.35 -13.06 24.73
CA THR A 420 8.09 -14.31 24.96
C THR A 420 7.80 -14.87 26.35
N VAL A 421 7.25 -16.09 26.39
CA VAL A 421 7.05 -16.87 27.62
C VAL A 421 8.09 -17.98 27.66
N ALA A 422 9.01 -17.90 28.59
CA ALA A 422 10.03 -18.94 28.83
C ALA A 422 9.71 -19.73 30.08
N HIS A 423 9.65 -21.05 29.96
CA HIS A 423 9.42 -21.99 31.09
C HIS A 423 10.67 -22.84 31.27
N GLN A 424 11.41 -22.58 32.34
CA GLN A 424 12.52 -23.41 32.80
C GLN A 424 12.00 -24.63 33.54
N ARG A 425 12.33 -25.85 33.09
CA ARG A 425 11.65 -27.06 33.53
C ARG A 425 12.32 -27.80 34.67
N LEU A 426 13.63 -27.95 34.67
CA LEU A 426 14.34 -28.82 35.59
C LEU A 426 15.39 -28.08 36.43
N LEU A 427 16.37 -27.47 35.82
CA LEU A 427 17.47 -26.79 36.48
C LEU A 427 17.43 -25.30 36.24
N PRO A 428 17.72 -24.44 37.21
CA PRO A 428 17.85 -23.01 36.98
C PRO A 428 19.06 -22.73 36.07
N MET A 429 19.03 -21.60 35.38
CA MET A 429 20.18 -21.08 34.61
C MET A 429 21.12 -20.32 35.56
N ALA A 430 21.60 -21.03 36.56
CA ALA A 430 22.48 -20.55 37.64
C ALA A 430 23.30 -21.73 38.17
N PRO A 431 24.38 -21.49 38.94
CA PRO A 431 25.11 -22.53 39.63
C PRO A 431 24.17 -23.41 40.44
N SER A 432 24.23 -24.71 40.18
CA SER A 432 23.34 -25.72 40.81
C SER A 432 24.07 -27.06 40.90
N LEU A 433 23.47 -28.04 41.61
CA LEU A 433 24.06 -29.37 41.82
C LEU A 433 25.46 -29.32 42.47
N GLY A 434 25.66 -28.37 43.38
CA GLY A 434 26.94 -28.24 44.12
C GLY A 434 28.10 -27.64 43.29
N MET A 435 27.82 -27.08 42.11
CA MET A 435 28.84 -26.33 41.36
C MET A 435 29.02 -24.93 41.93
N ASP A 436 30.29 -24.52 42.11
CA ASP A 436 30.66 -23.12 42.31
C ASP A 436 30.57 -22.34 40.98
N ASP A 437 30.71 -21.03 41.05
CA ASP A 437 30.62 -20.13 39.91
C ASP A 437 31.60 -20.45 38.81
N GLU A 438 32.83 -20.81 39.16
CA GLU A 438 33.92 -21.09 38.18
C GLU A 438 33.63 -22.42 37.44
N ARG A 439 33.20 -23.44 38.12
CA ARG A 439 32.82 -24.74 37.53
C ARG A 439 31.60 -24.60 36.67
N TYR A 440 30.60 -23.81 37.09
CA TYR A 440 29.43 -23.51 36.27
C TYR A 440 29.80 -22.77 35.01
N ALA A 441 30.60 -21.70 35.09
CA ALA A 441 31.07 -20.94 33.94
C ALA A 441 31.86 -21.82 32.93
N ALA A 442 32.77 -22.68 33.45
CA ALA A 442 33.50 -23.62 32.62
C ALA A 442 32.59 -24.66 31.96
N PHE A 443 31.62 -25.19 32.67
CA PHE A 443 30.61 -26.12 32.14
C PHE A 443 29.79 -25.44 31.02
N MET A 444 29.27 -24.26 31.26
CA MET A 444 28.48 -23.51 30.26
C MET A 444 29.29 -23.22 29.02
N SER A 445 30.55 -22.77 29.18
CA SER A 445 31.46 -22.49 28.06
C SER A 445 31.73 -23.74 27.21
N ARG A 446 31.99 -24.88 27.85
CA ARG A 446 32.17 -26.17 27.15
C ARG A 446 30.91 -26.64 26.46
N SER A 447 29.75 -26.49 27.09
CA SER A 447 28.44 -26.84 26.52
C SER A 447 28.16 -26.03 25.27
N LEU A 448 28.40 -24.72 25.26
CA LEU A 448 28.22 -23.86 24.09
C LEU A 448 29.16 -24.25 22.93
N LYS A 449 30.42 -24.62 23.24
CA LYS A 449 31.37 -25.13 22.23
C LYS A 449 30.88 -26.46 21.65
N ALA A 450 30.39 -27.38 22.46
CA ALA A 450 29.85 -28.66 22.03
C ALA A 450 28.58 -28.48 21.19
N MET A 451 27.65 -27.61 21.60
CA MET A 451 26.45 -27.30 20.81
C MET A 451 26.80 -26.77 19.40
N LYS A 452 27.78 -25.86 19.32
CA LYS A 452 28.29 -25.37 18.02
C LYS A 452 28.87 -26.50 17.18
N ALA A 453 29.70 -27.37 17.75
CA ALA A 453 30.33 -28.50 17.05
C ALA A 453 29.29 -29.51 16.54
N LEU A 454 28.26 -29.77 17.35
CA LEU A 454 27.14 -30.67 17.02
C LEU A 454 26.05 -30.03 16.13
N ARG A 455 26.24 -28.78 15.74
CA ARG A 455 25.23 -27.98 14.99
C ARG A 455 23.83 -27.97 15.64
N LEU A 456 23.77 -28.12 16.96
CA LEU A 456 22.55 -28.00 17.73
C LEU A 456 22.15 -26.49 17.80
N ARG A 457 20.88 -26.24 17.49
CA ARG A 457 20.29 -24.90 17.57
C ARG A 457 19.65 -24.69 18.94
#